data_8b4c2c43952a53c5a1266783d76115ed
#
_entry.id   8b4c2c43952a53c5a1266783d76115ed
#
_cell.length_a   1.000
_cell.length_b   1.000
_cell.length_c   1.000
_cell.angle_alpha   90.00
_cell.angle_beta   90.00
_cell.angle_gamma   90.00
#
_symmetry.space_group_name_H-M   'P 1'
#
loop_
_entity.id
_entity.type
_entity.pdbx_description
1 polymer ?
#
loop_
_entity_poly.entity_id
_entity_poly.type
_entity_poly.pdbx_seq_one_letter_code
_entity_poly.pdbx_strand_id
1 'polypeptide(L)'
;MTCLAWNTTPSLATLCRAIEQHTAPLYLIVCLPENHIPDFPLSNHPSELEGRLNNRLAQAMKCLQFNSVNVLENLLPDVHLWLVPPHRADRLHEHFHHIEWQTEAIPQSAPTPLKPWFRRPEHQAAPEHVLIIGAGIAGAATARKLAEHGVRVTVLEAGKAAQAGSGNRQGLLYAKISPHDTEQTELLLTGYGYTRRLLEDLLPDSDVWGGDGVLHLNFDDSERKRNQALGLQHQHKHLYRSVSAEEAAHIAGIDVFSDGLYWPQGVWLNPPAVVHTLLNHPLIELHEHSPLTAVSHDGTQWTAHTPDAHFNASHIVYCMGAHSPNATDTNVSALPFRQIRGQTGVVSASLFSQKLRCAISGESYISPNWQGRHCYGATFILNSNDETWYPNEETENRSALQQLNPPLAQSLFEQNSCSDGLQDTQGHAALRCDSLDHLPVVGALGDIAAMQSAYAKLALDKNYRLDNIPCPYLPNAYINTAHGTRGLATAPICAAAIAAEILGLPHPLSQRLRTALHSNRAIIRAIVRQQPLLSD
;
A
#
# COMPACT_ATOMS: atom_id res chain seq x y z
N MET A 1 -15.78 0.96 21.89
CA MET A 1 -15.25 0.02 20.90
C MET A 1 -15.39 -1.38 21.45
N THR A 2 -16.18 -2.22 20.78
CA THR A 2 -16.43 -3.62 21.18
C THR A 2 -15.63 -4.54 20.27
N CYS A 3 -14.87 -5.50 20.85
CA CYS A 3 -14.03 -6.45 20.11
C CYS A 3 -14.43 -7.87 20.51
N LEU A 4 -15.10 -8.59 19.61
CA LEU A 4 -15.58 -9.96 19.83
C LEU A 4 -14.70 -10.94 19.07
N ALA A 5 -14.20 -11.99 19.72
CA ALA A 5 -13.30 -12.96 19.14
C ALA A 5 -13.79 -14.41 19.21
N TRP A 6 -13.51 -15.16 18.15
CA TRP A 6 -13.74 -16.59 18.02
C TRP A 6 -12.42 -17.30 17.69
N ASN A 7 -12.13 -18.37 18.41
CA ASN A 7 -10.95 -19.23 18.14
C ASN A 7 -11.20 -20.27 17.02
N THR A 8 -12.42 -20.31 16.51
CA THR A 8 -12.84 -21.14 15.37
C THR A 8 -13.75 -20.30 14.46
N THR A 9 -13.93 -20.72 13.21
CA THR A 9 -14.81 -20.02 12.27
C THR A 9 -16.27 -20.14 12.71
N PRO A 10 -16.94 -19.02 13.06
CA PRO A 10 -18.37 -19.04 13.42
C PRO A 10 -19.26 -19.18 12.19
N SER A 11 -20.51 -19.58 12.38
CA SER A 11 -21.52 -19.49 11.30
C SER A 11 -21.88 -18.02 10.99
N LEU A 12 -22.37 -17.76 9.78
CA LEU A 12 -22.86 -16.42 9.42
C LEU A 12 -24.00 -15.95 10.34
N ALA A 13 -24.92 -16.84 10.71
CA ALA A 13 -25.96 -16.53 11.67
C ALA A 13 -25.42 -16.09 13.04
N THR A 14 -24.27 -16.62 13.46
CA THR A 14 -23.58 -16.20 14.69
C THR A 14 -23.01 -14.79 14.55
N LEU A 15 -22.38 -14.49 13.43
CA LEU A 15 -21.87 -13.14 13.16
C LEU A 15 -23.02 -12.11 13.05
N CYS A 16 -24.13 -12.46 12.38
CA CYS A 16 -25.30 -11.59 12.29
C CYS A 16 -25.86 -11.26 13.67
N ARG A 17 -26.04 -12.25 14.54
CA ARG A 17 -26.50 -12.02 15.92
C ARG A 17 -25.55 -11.09 16.69
N ALA A 18 -24.24 -11.28 16.55
CA ALA A 18 -23.28 -10.39 17.18
C ALA A 18 -23.41 -8.95 16.68
N ILE A 19 -23.62 -8.75 15.37
CA ILE A 19 -23.83 -7.44 14.76
C ILE A 19 -25.13 -6.79 15.25
N GLU A 20 -26.21 -7.55 15.33
CA GLU A 20 -27.52 -7.05 15.79
C GLU A 20 -27.57 -6.71 17.29
N GLN A 21 -26.75 -7.38 18.10
CA GLN A 21 -26.73 -7.22 19.56
C GLN A 21 -25.78 -6.11 20.06
N HIS A 22 -24.89 -5.63 19.22
CA HIS A 22 -23.86 -4.67 19.64
C HIS A 22 -23.96 -3.35 18.88
N THR A 23 -23.60 -2.28 19.56
CA THR A 23 -23.52 -0.95 18.94
C THR A 23 -22.18 -0.78 18.24
N ALA A 24 -22.17 -0.08 17.12
CA ALA A 24 -20.97 0.28 16.39
C ALA A 24 -20.09 1.32 17.14
N PRO A 25 -18.77 1.36 16.95
CA PRO A 25 -17.99 0.49 16.06
C PRO A 25 -17.71 -0.89 16.68
N LEU A 26 -17.91 -1.93 15.87
CA LEU A 26 -17.75 -3.33 16.25
C LEU A 26 -16.60 -3.98 15.48
N TYR A 27 -15.70 -4.64 16.21
CA TYR A 27 -14.58 -5.40 15.66
C TYR A 27 -14.81 -6.89 15.91
N LEU A 28 -14.96 -7.64 14.84
CA LEU A 28 -15.09 -9.10 14.85
C LEU A 28 -13.71 -9.70 14.57
N ILE A 29 -13.29 -10.65 15.39
CA ILE A 29 -11.98 -11.29 15.28
C ILE A 29 -12.21 -12.79 15.13
N VAL A 30 -11.80 -13.36 13.99
CA VAL A 30 -11.94 -14.78 13.71
C VAL A 30 -10.57 -15.40 13.49
N CYS A 31 -10.18 -16.34 14.33
CA CYS A 31 -8.98 -17.14 14.12
C CYS A 31 -9.22 -18.14 12.99
N LEU A 32 -8.32 -18.12 12.01
CA LEU A 32 -8.39 -18.98 10.83
C LEU A 32 -8.00 -20.43 11.17
N PRO A 33 -8.55 -21.40 10.45
CA PRO A 33 -8.01 -22.76 10.44
C PRO A 33 -6.62 -22.80 9.79
N GLU A 34 -5.86 -23.86 10.07
CA GLU A 34 -4.53 -24.02 9.47
C GLU A 34 -4.60 -24.19 7.95
N ASN A 35 -3.93 -23.29 7.23
CA ASN A 35 -3.62 -23.40 5.80
C ASN A 35 -4.79 -23.69 4.85
N HIS A 36 -6.01 -23.35 5.22
CA HIS A 36 -7.15 -23.43 4.31
C HIS A 36 -8.11 -22.24 4.51
N ILE A 37 -8.81 -21.88 3.43
CA ILE A 37 -9.79 -20.82 3.44
C ILE A 37 -10.96 -21.23 4.36
N PRO A 38 -11.36 -20.36 5.32
CA PRO A 38 -12.44 -20.68 6.22
C PRO A 38 -13.77 -20.78 5.46
N ASP A 39 -14.60 -21.70 5.87
CA ASP A 39 -15.99 -21.78 5.45
C ASP A 39 -16.85 -21.08 6.50
N PHE A 40 -17.70 -20.17 6.05
CA PHE A 40 -18.69 -19.47 6.88
C PHE A 40 -20.07 -20.01 6.51
N PRO A 41 -20.56 -21.07 7.17
CA PRO A 41 -21.79 -21.73 6.74
C PRO A 41 -23.00 -20.80 6.88
N LEU A 42 -23.82 -20.79 5.81
CA LEU A 42 -25.12 -20.15 5.78
C LEU A 42 -26.14 -20.99 6.56
N SER A 43 -27.16 -20.33 7.10
CA SER A 43 -28.34 -21.02 7.61
C SER A 43 -29.17 -21.61 6.46
N ASN A 44 -30.06 -22.57 6.78
CA ASN A 44 -30.98 -23.17 5.78
C ASN A 44 -31.93 -22.15 5.16
N HIS A 45 -32.22 -21.05 5.87
CA HIS A 45 -33.05 -19.92 5.44
C HIS A 45 -32.31 -18.63 5.79
N PRO A 46 -31.33 -18.22 4.95
CA PRO A 46 -30.49 -17.06 5.27
C PRO A 46 -31.30 -15.76 5.29
N SER A 47 -31.04 -14.93 6.29
CA SER A 47 -31.55 -13.56 6.32
C SER A 47 -30.90 -12.70 5.24
N GLU A 48 -31.45 -11.53 4.95
CA GLU A 48 -30.84 -10.56 4.04
C GLU A 48 -29.41 -10.18 4.52
N LEU A 49 -29.23 -10.00 5.82
CA LEU A 49 -27.94 -9.70 6.43
C LEU A 49 -26.93 -10.83 6.20
N GLU A 50 -27.34 -12.10 6.40
CA GLU A 50 -26.48 -13.25 6.09
C GLU A 50 -26.07 -13.29 4.61
N GLY A 51 -27.00 -13.02 3.70
CA GLY A 51 -26.72 -12.94 2.26
C GLY A 51 -25.70 -11.84 1.92
N ARG A 52 -25.86 -10.66 2.50
CA ARG A 52 -24.90 -9.55 2.33
C ARG A 52 -23.51 -9.90 2.87
N LEU A 53 -23.43 -10.43 4.09
CA LEU A 53 -22.17 -10.87 4.69
C LEU A 53 -21.50 -11.96 3.86
N ASN A 54 -22.25 -12.96 3.41
CA ASN A 54 -21.71 -14.03 2.58
C ASN A 54 -21.03 -13.50 1.31
N ASN A 55 -21.69 -12.57 0.59
CA ASN A 55 -21.15 -11.97 -0.61
C ASN A 55 -19.85 -11.19 -0.32
N ARG A 56 -19.83 -10.40 0.75
CA ARG A 56 -18.64 -9.62 1.14
C ARG A 56 -17.47 -10.53 1.56
N LEU A 57 -17.75 -11.58 2.31
CA LEU A 57 -16.74 -12.56 2.72
C LEU A 57 -16.22 -13.37 1.53
N ALA A 58 -17.09 -13.83 0.63
CA ALA A 58 -16.67 -14.57 -0.56
C ALA A 58 -15.67 -13.78 -1.44
N GLN A 59 -15.87 -12.47 -1.57
CA GLN A 59 -14.91 -11.61 -2.26
C GLN A 59 -13.58 -11.49 -1.47
N ALA A 60 -13.66 -11.26 -0.17
CA ALA A 60 -12.48 -11.13 0.69
C ALA A 60 -11.62 -12.40 0.72
N MET A 61 -12.26 -13.57 0.69
CA MET A 61 -11.55 -14.87 0.71
C MET A 61 -10.68 -15.09 -0.53
N LYS A 62 -11.00 -14.47 -1.67
CA LYS A 62 -10.16 -14.55 -2.88
C LYS A 62 -8.76 -13.97 -2.69
N CYS A 63 -8.60 -13.03 -1.77
CA CYS A 63 -7.33 -12.37 -1.46
C CYS A 63 -6.82 -12.69 -0.04
N LEU A 64 -7.36 -13.72 0.62
CA LEU A 64 -6.94 -14.13 1.95
C LEU A 64 -5.49 -14.60 1.93
N GLN A 65 -4.67 -14.11 2.85
CA GLN A 65 -3.29 -14.56 3.03
C GLN A 65 -3.10 -15.17 4.43
N PHE A 66 -2.14 -16.06 4.57
CA PHE A 66 -1.87 -16.78 5.81
C PHE A 66 -0.58 -16.31 6.53
N ASN A 67 0.10 -15.28 6.03
CA ASN A 67 1.36 -14.81 6.63
C ASN A 67 1.11 -13.79 7.75
N SER A 68 0.02 -13.04 7.67
CA SER A 68 -0.34 -12.00 8.64
C SER A 68 -1.86 -11.85 8.76
N VAL A 69 -2.30 -10.90 9.56
CA VAL A 69 -3.71 -10.59 9.74
C VAL A 69 -4.31 -10.01 8.46
N ASN A 70 -5.54 -10.41 8.14
CA ASN A 70 -6.34 -9.84 7.05
C ASN A 70 -7.40 -8.92 7.66
N VAL A 71 -7.35 -7.64 7.34
CA VAL A 71 -8.27 -6.64 7.88
C VAL A 71 -9.31 -6.28 6.83
N LEU A 72 -10.57 -6.50 7.14
CA LEU A 72 -11.73 -6.12 6.34
C LEU A 72 -12.41 -4.95 7.07
N GLU A 73 -11.99 -3.74 6.73
CA GLU A 73 -12.64 -2.54 7.26
C GLU A 73 -14.01 -2.36 6.61
N ASN A 74 -14.97 -1.87 7.38
CA ASN A 74 -16.33 -1.60 6.90
C ASN A 74 -16.94 -2.80 6.15
N LEU A 75 -16.80 -4.02 6.70
CA LEU A 75 -17.52 -5.19 6.21
C LEU A 75 -19.02 -4.89 6.08
N LEU A 76 -19.56 -4.14 7.04
CA LEU A 76 -20.78 -3.32 7.02
C LEU A 76 -20.43 -1.96 7.65
N PRO A 77 -21.29 -0.93 7.57
CA PRO A 77 -21.03 0.34 8.22
C PRO A 77 -20.66 0.16 9.69
N ASP A 78 -19.47 0.66 10.08
CA ASP A 78 -18.88 0.57 11.41
C ASP A 78 -18.69 -0.87 11.96
N VAL A 79 -18.70 -1.89 11.10
CA VAL A 79 -18.39 -3.28 11.44
C VAL A 79 -17.13 -3.72 10.69
N HIS A 80 -16.11 -4.09 11.43
CA HIS A 80 -14.81 -4.50 10.91
C HIS A 80 -14.57 -5.97 11.24
N LEU A 81 -13.96 -6.71 10.30
CA LEU A 81 -13.61 -8.11 10.51
C LEU A 81 -12.10 -8.31 10.37
N TRP A 82 -11.54 -9.03 11.33
CA TRP A 82 -10.14 -9.41 11.36
C TRP A 82 -10.02 -10.93 11.27
N LEU A 83 -9.37 -11.40 10.22
CA LEU A 83 -9.11 -12.81 9.99
C LEU A 83 -7.65 -13.08 10.35
N VAL A 84 -7.43 -13.87 11.40
CA VAL A 84 -6.14 -14.01 12.07
C VAL A 84 -5.59 -15.41 11.85
N PRO A 85 -4.45 -15.57 11.18
CA PRO A 85 -3.79 -16.88 11.03
C PRO A 85 -3.43 -17.49 12.39
N PRO A 86 -3.40 -18.84 12.52
CA PRO A 86 -3.17 -19.51 13.80
C PRO A 86 -1.90 -19.07 14.53
N HIS A 87 -0.79 -18.91 13.80
CA HIS A 87 0.50 -18.47 14.34
C HIS A 87 0.56 -16.99 14.77
N ARG A 88 -0.52 -16.25 14.58
CA ARG A 88 -0.69 -14.84 15.04
C ARG A 88 -1.76 -14.70 16.12
N ALA A 89 -2.52 -15.75 16.39
CA ALA A 89 -3.66 -15.72 17.29
C ALA A 89 -3.26 -15.46 18.76
N ASP A 90 -2.06 -15.81 19.18
CA ASP A 90 -1.50 -15.51 20.48
C ASP A 90 -0.94 -14.08 20.63
N ARG A 91 -1.01 -13.27 19.55
CA ARG A 91 -0.47 -11.90 19.48
C ARG A 91 -1.54 -10.84 19.21
N LEU A 92 -2.79 -11.12 19.51
CA LEU A 92 -3.88 -10.16 19.30
C LEU A 92 -3.74 -8.89 20.14
N HIS A 93 -3.00 -8.93 21.25
CA HIS A 93 -2.63 -7.77 22.05
C HIS A 93 -1.80 -6.71 21.26
N GLU A 94 -1.19 -7.09 20.13
CA GLU A 94 -0.52 -6.14 19.24
C GLU A 94 -1.49 -5.18 18.56
N HIS A 95 -2.76 -5.60 18.43
CA HIS A 95 -3.82 -4.91 17.69
C HIS A 95 -4.92 -4.36 18.60
N PHE A 96 -5.26 -5.09 19.67
CA PHE A 96 -6.41 -4.81 20.52
C PHE A 96 -6.01 -4.74 21.99
N HIS A 97 -6.53 -3.75 22.71
CA HIS A 97 -6.29 -3.62 24.16
C HIS A 97 -7.22 -4.52 24.99
N HIS A 98 -8.42 -4.75 24.49
CA HIS A 98 -9.41 -5.60 25.15
C HIS A 98 -10.13 -6.48 24.12
N ILE A 99 -10.30 -7.76 24.45
CA ILE A 99 -10.94 -8.75 23.58
C ILE A 99 -11.93 -9.54 24.43
N GLU A 100 -13.16 -9.63 23.96
CA GLU A 100 -14.22 -10.48 24.52
C GLU A 100 -14.32 -11.77 23.71
N TRP A 101 -13.89 -12.88 24.29
CA TRP A 101 -13.93 -14.17 23.64
C TRP A 101 -15.33 -14.78 23.70
N GLN A 102 -15.88 -15.13 22.54
CA GLN A 102 -17.17 -15.80 22.37
C GLN A 102 -17.05 -17.33 22.38
N THR A 103 -15.83 -17.83 22.31
CA THR A 103 -15.42 -19.22 22.44
C THR A 103 -14.30 -19.34 23.46
N GLU A 104 -13.66 -20.51 23.61
CA GLU A 104 -12.50 -20.67 24.49
C GLU A 104 -11.39 -19.69 24.07
N ALA A 105 -10.89 -18.92 25.06
CA ALA A 105 -9.87 -17.91 24.82
C ALA A 105 -8.52 -18.54 24.46
N ILE A 106 -7.85 -17.97 23.46
CA ILE A 106 -6.45 -18.32 23.15
C ILE A 106 -5.54 -17.55 24.12
N PRO A 107 -4.68 -18.25 24.87
CA PRO A 107 -3.70 -17.61 25.72
C PRO A 107 -2.81 -16.64 24.90
N GLN A 108 -2.72 -15.41 25.34
CA GLN A 108 -1.88 -14.42 24.66
C GLN A 108 -0.43 -14.54 25.11
N SER A 109 0.50 -14.46 24.16
CA SER A 109 1.93 -14.39 24.45
C SER A 109 2.27 -13.10 25.19
N ALA A 110 3.36 -13.10 25.94
CA ALA A 110 3.82 -11.88 26.59
C ALA A 110 4.20 -10.82 25.55
N PRO A 111 3.76 -9.55 25.71
CA PRO A 111 4.14 -8.49 24.78
C PRO A 111 5.66 -8.36 24.69
N THR A 112 6.18 -8.35 23.46
CA THR A 112 7.60 -8.03 23.24
C THR A 112 7.81 -6.54 23.47
N PRO A 113 8.67 -6.15 24.45
CA PRO A 113 8.91 -4.74 24.72
C PRO A 113 9.46 -4.02 23.51
N LEU A 114 8.80 -2.95 23.09
CA LEU A 114 9.29 -2.08 22.03
C LEU A 114 10.49 -1.26 22.54
N LYS A 115 11.48 -1.09 21.68
CA LYS A 115 12.54 -0.11 21.91
C LYS A 115 11.93 1.29 22.05
N PRO A 116 12.49 2.19 22.88
CA PRO A 116 11.91 3.50 23.16
C PRO A 116 11.53 4.28 21.89
N TRP A 117 12.39 4.25 20.90
CA TRP A 117 12.20 4.97 19.63
C TRP A 117 11.13 4.39 18.69
N PHE A 118 10.50 3.27 19.05
CA PHE A 118 9.36 2.67 18.36
C PHE A 118 8.08 2.66 19.20
N ARG A 119 8.12 3.16 20.42
CA ARG A 119 6.91 3.35 21.24
C ARG A 119 6.11 4.49 20.65
N ARG A 120 4.80 4.31 20.61
CA ARG A 120 3.91 5.40 20.18
C ARG A 120 4.10 6.64 21.03
N PRO A 121 3.95 7.86 20.47
CA PRO A 121 3.71 9.05 21.28
C PRO A 121 2.50 8.82 22.20
N GLU A 122 2.44 9.53 23.32
CA GLU A 122 1.24 9.52 24.17
C GLU A 122 0.03 9.94 23.32
N HIS A 123 -1.05 9.15 23.43
CA HIS A 123 -2.26 9.42 22.67
C HIS A 123 -2.88 10.73 23.11
N GLN A 124 -3.03 11.65 22.19
CA GLN A 124 -3.82 12.86 22.35
C GLN A 124 -5.27 12.60 21.89
N ALA A 125 -6.19 13.51 22.25
CA ALA A 125 -7.55 13.44 21.72
C ALA A 125 -7.54 13.42 20.18
N ALA A 126 -8.50 12.70 19.58
CA ALA A 126 -8.65 12.65 18.13
C ALA A 126 -8.73 14.07 17.55
N PRO A 127 -7.99 14.38 16.48
CA PRO A 127 -7.99 15.71 15.89
C PRO A 127 -9.33 16.04 15.24
N GLU A 128 -9.71 17.29 15.28
CA GLU A 128 -10.82 17.80 14.44
C GLU A 128 -10.36 18.07 13.01
N HIS A 129 -9.08 18.38 12.82
CA HIS A 129 -8.52 18.78 11.55
C HIS A 129 -7.06 18.30 11.39
N VAL A 130 -6.74 17.76 10.20
CA VAL A 130 -5.41 17.26 9.81
C VAL A 130 -4.96 17.88 8.50
N LEU A 131 -3.70 18.30 8.43
CA LEU A 131 -3.02 18.71 7.19
C LEU A 131 -2.33 17.50 6.57
N ILE A 132 -2.48 17.31 5.26
CA ILE A 132 -1.75 16.33 4.47
C ILE A 132 -0.97 17.04 3.36
N ILE A 133 0.31 16.73 3.24
CA ILE A 133 1.19 17.30 2.24
C ILE A 133 1.45 16.27 1.14
N GLY A 134 0.87 16.50 -0.04
CA GLY A 134 0.94 15.66 -1.23
C GLY A 134 -0.36 14.89 -1.50
N ALA A 135 -0.84 14.97 -2.75
CA ALA A 135 -2.07 14.34 -3.24
C ALA A 135 -1.81 13.16 -4.20
N GLY A 136 -0.75 12.39 -3.97
CA GLY A 136 -0.57 11.07 -4.57
C GLY A 136 -1.38 10.00 -3.84
N ILE A 137 -1.20 8.72 -4.23
CA ILE A 137 -1.94 7.59 -3.64
C ILE A 137 -1.81 7.50 -2.11
N ALA A 138 -0.64 7.82 -1.54
CA ALA A 138 -0.43 7.79 -0.09
C ALA A 138 -1.22 8.89 0.63
N GLY A 139 -1.17 10.13 0.13
CA GLY A 139 -1.90 11.26 0.71
C GLY A 139 -3.41 11.10 0.55
N ALA A 140 -3.87 10.73 -0.63
CA ALA A 140 -5.29 10.50 -0.90
C ALA A 140 -5.89 9.38 -0.03
N ALA A 141 -5.17 8.26 0.11
CA ALA A 141 -5.62 7.16 0.97
C ALA A 141 -5.63 7.58 2.45
N THR A 142 -4.61 8.35 2.91
CA THR A 142 -4.55 8.85 4.29
C THR A 142 -5.68 9.84 4.56
N ALA A 143 -5.95 10.76 3.64
CA ALA A 143 -7.06 11.72 3.73
C ALA A 143 -8.40 11.00 3.83
N ARG A 144 -8.63 10.01 2.94
CA ARG A 144 -9.85 9.22 2.93
C ARG A 144 -10.07 8.49 4.25
N LYS A 145 -9.03 7.83 4.79
CA LYS A 145 -9.16 7.08 6.05
C LYS A 145 -9.49 7.98 7.23
N LEU A 146 -8.87 9.13 7.35
CA LEU A 146 -9.19 10.11 8.39
C LEU A 146 -10.62 10.66 8.23
N ALA A 147 -11.01 11.01 7.01
CA ALA A 147 -12.32 11.56 6.71
C ALA A 147 -13.47 10.54 6.97
N GLU A 148 -13.27 9.25 6.69
CA GLU A 148 -14.21 8.18 7.03
C GLU A 148 -14.47 8.06 8.55
N HIS A 149 -13.54 8.54 9.38
CA HIS A 149 -13.70 8.63 10.84
C HIS A 149 -14.11 10.03 11.34
N GLY A 150 -14.64 10.88 10.45
CA GLY A 150 -15.22 12.18 10.83
C GLY A 150 -14.20 13.32 10.97
N VAL A 151 -12.92 13.11 10.63
CA VAL A 151 -11.89 14.14 10.70
C VAL A 151 -11.91 15.02 9.46
N ARG A 152 -11.89 16.34 9.62
CA ARG A 152 -11.67 17.27 8.50
C ARG A 152 -10.22 17.19 8.02
N VAL A 153 -10.00 17.16 6.72
CA VAL A 153 -8.68 17.04 6.12
C VAL A 153 -8.47 18.11 5.06
N THR A 154 -7.39 18.85 5.19
CA THR A 154 -6.89 19.72 4.09
C THR A 154 -5.69 19.04 3.45
N VAL A 155 -5.74 18.83 2.14
CA VAL A 155 -4.67 18.26 1.34
C VAL A 155 -4.03 19.35 0.50
N LEU A 156 -2.73 19.57 0.67
CA LEU A 156 -1.94 20.54 -0.11
C LEU A 156 -1.11 19.77 -1.15
N GLU A 157 -1.29 20.13 -2.42
CA GLU A 157 -0.57 19.53 -3.55
C GLU A 157 0.17 20.63 -4.35
N ALA A 158 1.45 20.41 -4.59
CA ALA A 158 2.28 21.39 -5.29
C ALA A 158 1.89 21.58 -6.77
N GLY A 159 1.49 20.51 -7.43
CA GLY A 159 0.99 20.51 -8.79
C GLY A 159 -0.50 20.19 -8.84
N LYS A 160 -0.83 19.14 -9.60
CA LYS A 160 -2.17 18.54 -9.63
C LYS A 160 -2.16 17.17 -8.96
N ALA A 161 -3.28 16.80 -8.37
CA ALA A 161 -3.44 15.49 -7.76
C ALA A 161 -3.12 14.36 -8.76
N ALA A 162 -2.43 13.34 -8.27
CA ALA A 162 -2.04 12.14 -9.03
C ALA A 162 -1.16 12.38 -10.27
N GLN A 163 -0.45 13.48 -10.41
CA GLN A 163 0.38 13.73 -11.60
C GLN A 163 1.86 13.32 -11.45
N ALA A 164 2.34 13.06 -10.24
CA ALA A 164 3.71 12.56 -10.00
C ALA A 164 3.76 11.02 -10.13
N GLY A 165 4.37 10.32 -9.19
CA GLY A 165 4.48 8.86 -9.20
C GLY A 165 3.16 8.07 -9.27
N SER A 166 2.02 8.73 -9.05
CA SER A 166 0.67 8.17 -9.21
C SER A 166 0.01 8.52 -10.55
N GLY A 167 0.76 9.07 -11.53
CA GLY A 167 0.21 9.59 -12.78
C GLY A 167 0.14 8.60 -13.94
N ASN A 168 0.62 7.38 -13.80
CA ASN A 168 0.58 6.38 -14.87
C ASN A 168 -0.85 6.10 -15.35
N ARG A 169 -1.02 5.92 -16.69
CA ARG A 169 -2.31 5.55 -17.26
C ARG A 169 -2.85 4.25 -16.69
N GLN A 170 -2.01 3.22 -16.57
CA GLN A 170 -2.35 1.94 -15.96
C GLN A 170 -1.17 1.47 -15.11
N GLY A 171 -1.44 1.10 -13.88
CA GLY A 171 -0.51 0.44 -12.97
C GLY A 171 -0.96 -0.98 -12.66
N LEU A 172 -0.05 -1.83 -12.20
CA LEU A 172 -0.36 -3.21 -11.84
C LEU A 172 -0.46 -3.37 -10.33
N LEU A 173 -1.53 -4.02 -9.87
CA LEU A 173 -1.70 -4.44 -8.49
C LEU A 173 -1.54 -5.95 -8.40
N TYR A 174 -0.39 -6.38 -7.92
CA TYR A 174 -0.06 -7.75 -7.53
C TYR A 174 1.11 -7.69 -6.54
N ALA A 175 1.49 -8.81 -5.92
CA ALA A 175 2.58 -8.83 -4.96
C ALA A 175 3.82 -9.55 -5.50
N LYS A 176 4.87 -8.81 -5.83
CA LYS A 176 6.19 -9.39 -6.16
C LYS A 176 6.93 -9.72 -4.86
N ILE A 177 6.76 -10.95 -4.36
CA ILE A 177 7.21 -11.40 -3.04
C ILE A 177 8.40 -12.36 -3.10
N SER A 178 9.07 -12.50 -1.96
CA SER A 178 10.04 -13.56 -1.69
C SER A 178 9.32 -14.85 -1.24
N PRO A 179 9.87 -16.05 -1.50
CA PRO A 179 9.39 -17.29 -0.88
C PRO A 179 9.68 -17.36 0.63
N HIS A 180 10.47 -16.45 1.16
CA HIS A 180 10.82 -16.37 2.57
C HIS A 180 9.89 -15.42 3.33
N ASP A 181 9.71 -15.69 4.62
CA ASP A 181 8.99 -14.80 5.54
C ASP A 181 9.85 -13.56 5.85
N THR A 182 9.61 -12.48 5.09
CA THR A 182 10.24 -11.18 5.28
C THR A 182 9.18 -10.13 5.57
N GLU A 183 9.59 -9.01 6.19
CA GLU A 183 8.70 -7.86 6.40
C GLU A 183 8.12 -7.35 5.08
N GLN A 184 8.90 -7.40 4.00
CA GLN A 184 8.45 -7.00 2.68
C GLN A 184 7.38 -7.94 2.12
N THR A 185 7.55 -9.26 2.28
CA THR A 185 6.55 -10.27 1.88
C THR A 185 5.25 -10.09 2.66
N GLU A 186 5.34 -9.93 3.99
CA GLU A 186 4.19 -9.68 4.86
C GLU A 186 3.44 -8.41 4.45
N LEU A 187 4.15 -7.29 4.27
CA LEU A 187 3.55 -6.01 3.87
C LEU A 187 2.87 -6.09 2.50
N LEU A 188 3.53 -6.70 1.52
CA LEU A 188 3.00 -6.78 0.16
C LEU A 188 1.75 -7.66 0.06
N LEU A 189 1.70 -8.80 0.75
CA LEU A 189 0.51 -9.65 0.77
C LEU A 189 -0.66 -8.98 1.51
N THR A 190 -0.37 -8.36 2.66
CA THR A 190 -1.39 -7.62 3.44
C THR A 190 -1.95 -6.46 2.63
N GLY A 191 -1.07 -5.64 2.03
CA GLY A 191 -1.46 -4.47 1.27
C GLY A 191 -2.13 -4.83 -0.07
N TYR A 192 -1.70 -5.89 -0.75
CA TYR A 192 -2.35 -6.39 -1.95
C TYR A 192 -3.83 -6.74 -1.69
N GLY A 193 -4.10 -7.57 -0.68
CA GLY A 193 -5.46 -7.95 -0.33
C GLY A 193 -6.29 -6.76 0.15
N TYR A 194 -5.68 -5.85 0.92
CA TYR A 194 -6.34 -4.61 1.38
C TYR A 194 -6.76 -3.72 0.20
N THR A 195 -5.83 -3.41 -0.70
CA THR A 195 -6.11 -2.53 -1.85
C THR A 195 -7.09 -3.18 -2.82
N ARG A 196 -7.02 -4.49 -3.00
CA ARG A 196 -7.95 -5.21 -3.88
C ARG A 196 -9.40 -5.07 -3.40
N ARG A 197 -9.63 -5.15 -2.07
CA ARG A 197 -10.95 -4.89 -1.46
C ARG A 197 -11.35 -3.42 -1.55
N LEU A 198 -10.40 -2.52 -1.32
CA LEU A 198 -10.64 -1.08 -1.44
C LEU A 198 -11.17 -0.70 -2.83
N LEU A 199 -10.64 -1.30 -3.91
CA LEU A 199 -11.12 -1.09 -5.27
C LEU A 199 -12.57 -1.58 -5.45
N GLU A 200 -12.91 -2.75 -4.91
CA GLU A 200 -14.26 -3.29 -4.94
C GLU A 200 -15.27 -2.42 -4.18
N ASP A 201 -14.83 -1.82 -3.07
CA ASP A 201 -15.69 -0.99 -2.23
C ASP A 201 -15.90 0.42 -2.79
N LEU A 202 -14.84 1.04 -3.32
CA LEU A 202 -14.89 2.42 -3.81
C LEU A 202 -15.28 2.55 -5.28
N LEU A 203 -14.96 1.55 -6.09
CA LEU A 203 -15.11 1.57 -7.54
C LEU A 203 -15.76 0.26 -8.05
N PRO A 204 -16.89 -0.16 -7.46
CA PRO A 204 -17.60 -1.33 -7.95
C PRO A 204 -18.05 -1.08 -9.40
N ASP A 205 -17.97 -2.11 -10.24
CA ASP A 205 -18.41 -2.06 -11.65
C ASP A 205 -17.77 -0.94 -12.51
N SER A 206 -16.62 -0.41 -12.09
CA SER A 206 -15.91 0.64 -12.80
C SER A 206 -14.97 0.07 -13.86
N ASP A 207 -14.83 0.78 -14.97
CA ASP A 207 -13.90 0.45 -16.06
C ASP A 207 -12.46 0.94 -15.83
N VAL A 208 -12.18 1.60 -14.71
CA VAL A 208 -10.85 2.15 -14.40
C VAL A 208 -9.90 1.14 -13.74
N TRP A 209 -10.33 -0.08 -13.55
CA TRP A 209 -9.52 -1.22 -13.11
C TRP A 209 -10.15 -2.53 -13.58
N GLY A 210 -9.33 -3.58 -13.68
CA GLY A 210 -9.83 -4.89 -14.12
C GLY A 210 -8.74 -5.82 -14.64
N GLY A 211 -9.15 -6.72 -15.53
CA GLY A 211 -8.30 -7.75 -16.13
C GLY A 211 -8.43 -9.12 -15.45
N ASP A 212 -8.10 -10.18 -16.19
CA ASP A 212 -8.18 -11.57 -15.75
C ASP A 212 -6.89 -11.98 -15.02
N GLY A 213 -6.47 -11.19 -14.02
CA GLY A 213 -5.26 -11.45 -13.26
C GLY A 213 -4.01 -10.76 -13.79
N VAL A 214 -2.87 -11.13 -13.20
CA VAL A 214 -1.53 -10.72 -13.61
C VAL A 214 -0.66 -11.95 -13.79
N LEU A 215 -0.03 -12.10 -14.95
CA LEU A 215 1.00 -13.09 -15.23
C LEU A 215 2.37 -12.44 -14.99
N HIS A 216 3.14 -12.98 -14.05
CA HIS A 216 4.54 -12.62 -13.85
C HIS A 216 5.45 -13.67 -14.44
N LEU A 217 6.01 -13.38 -15.63
CA LEU A 217 6.78 -14.34 -16.40
C LEU A 217 8.22 -14.48 -15.88
N ASN A 218 8.81 -15.65 -16.07
CA ASN A 218 10.19 -15.94 -15.75
C ASN A 218 11.10 -15.41 -16.87
N PHE A 219 11.66 -14.22 -16.69
CA PHE A 219 12.56 -13.59 -17.66
C PHE A 219 14.03 -13.92 -17.43
N ASP A 220 14.40 -14.44 -16.25
CA ASP A 220 15.72 -14.95 -15.92
C ASP A 220 15.65 -16.17 -14.96
N ASP A 221 16.81 -16.76 -14.69
CA ASP A 221 16.92 -17.94 -13.82
C ASP A 221 16.63 -17.62 -12.34
N SER A 222 16.88 -16.41 -11.89
CA SER A 222 16.61 -15.98 -10.52
C SER A 222 15.10 -15.87 -10.30
N GLU A 223 14.39 -15.23 -11.23
CA GLU A 223 12.94 -15.15 -11.23
C GLU A 223 12.29 -16.53 -11.30
N ARG A 224 12.82 -17.41 -12.17
CA ARG A 224 12.33 -18.79 -12.29
C ARG A 224 12.46 -19.55 -10.98
N LYS A 225 13.62 -19.51 -10.33
CA LYS A 225 13.85 -20.18 -9.02
C LYS A 225 12.90 -19.64 -7.95
N ARG A 226 12.72 -18.32 -7.89
CA ARG A 226 11.82 -17.68 -6.94
C ARG A 226 10.37 -18.11 -7.18
N ASN A 227 9.89 -18.03 -8.41
CA ASN A 227 8.51 -18.35 -8.76
C ASN A 227 8.20 -19.84 -8.60
N GLN A 228 9.18 -20.72 -8.85
CA GLN A 228 9.06 -22.16 -8.55
C GLN A 228 8.91 -22.40 -7.05
N ALA A 229 9.75 -21.76 -6.22
CA ALA A 229 9.66 -21.90 -4.76
C ALA A 229 8.31 -21.39 -4.21
N LEU A 230 7.78 -20.29 -4.76
CA LEU A 230 6.44 -19.80 -4.43
C LEU A 230 5.34 -20.76 -4.87
N GLY A 231 5.45 -21.35 -6.06
CA GLY A 231 4.48 -22.31 -6.58
C GLY A 231 4.34 -23.59 -5.75
N LEU A 232 5.35 -23.92 -4.93
CA LEU A 232 5.29 -25.02 -3.96
C LEU A 232 4.48 -24.70 -2.70
N GLN A 233 4.15 -23.43 -2.45
CA GLN A 233 3.36 -23.00 -1.29
C GLN A 233 1.86 -23.22 -1.55
N HIS A 234 1.43 -24.47 -1.46
CA HIS A 234 0.09 -24.89 -1.86
C HIS A 234 -1.07 -24.20 -1.12
N GLN A 235 -0.83 -23.73 0.12
CA GLN A 235 -1.83 -22.97 0.90
C GLN A 235 -2.23 -21.64 0.23
N HIS A 236 -1.41 -21.10 -0.66
CA HIS A 236 -1.66 -19.82 -1.34
C HIS A 236 -2.10 -19.96 -2.82
N LYS A 237 -2.50 -21.17 -3.27
CA LYS A 237 -2.90 -21.38 -4.69
C LYS A 237 -4.01 -20.47 -5.19
N HIS A 238 -4.85 -19.98 -4.32
CA HIS A 238 -5.90 -19.01 -4.64
C HIS A 238 -5.37 -17.58 -4.84
N LEU A 239 -4.21 -17.25 -4.25
CA LEU A 239 -3.53 -15.96 -4.43
C LEU A 239 -2.57 -15.96 -5.61
N TYR A 240 -1.76 -17.02 -5.72
CA TYR A 240 -0.77 -17.18 -6.78
C TYR A 240 -0.45 -18.67 -7.00
N ARG A 241 -0.14 -19.01 -8.23
CA ARG A 241 0.27 -20.36 -8.61
C ARG A 241 1.21 -20.36 -9.81
N SER A 242 2.08 -21.35 -9.91
CA SER A 242 2.89 -21.56 -11.11
C SER A 242 2.01 -21.95 -12.29
N VAL A 243 2.39 -21.46 -13.47
CA VAL A 243 1.75 -21.79 -14.74
C VAL A 243 2.81 -22.12 -15.79
N SER A 244 2.52 -23.09 -16.68
CA SER A 244 3.32 -23.34 -17.87
C SER A 244 3.13 -22.24 -18.91
N ALA A 245 3.98 -22.20 -19.93
CA ALA A 245 3.82 -21.27 -21.04
C ALA A 245 2.48 -21.45 -21.78
N GLU A 246 2.04 -22.70 -21.98
CA GLU A 246 0.75 -23.03 -22.61
C GLU A 246 -0.43 -22.52 -21.77
N GLU A 247 -0.39 -22.75 -20.45
CA GLU A 247 -1.43 -22.25 -19.54
C GLU A 247 -1.42 -20.72 -19.46
N ALA A 248 -0.22 -20.09 -19.45
CA ALA A 248 -0.07 -18.65 -19.49
C ALA A 248 -0.66 -18.04 -20.78
N ALA A 249 -0.44 -18.66 -21.94
CA ALA A 249 -1.04 -18.26 -23.19
C ALA A 249 -2.57 -18.37 -23.18
N HIS A 250 -3.11 -19.46 -22.61
CA HIS A 250 -4.55 -19.62 -22.45
C HIS A 250 -5.15 -18.53 -21.55
N ILE A 251 -4.50 -18.20 -20.43
CA ILE A 251 -4.94 -17.13 -19.52
C ILE A 251 -4.86 -15.77 -20.23
N ALA A 252 -3.73 -15.48 -20.89
CA ALA A 252 -3.51 -14.19 -21.56
C ALA A 252 -4.41 -13.96 -22.75
N GLY A 253 -4.89 -15.02 -23.43
CA GLY A 253 -5.65 -14.92 -24.70
C GLY A 253 -4.78 -14.64 -25.92
N ILE A 254 -3.46 -14.64 -25.76
CA ILE A 254 -2.43 -14.50 -26.80
C ILE A 254 -1.29 -15.46 -26.51
N ASP A 255 -0.43 -15.71 -27.50
CA ASP A 255 0.75 -16.55 -27.30
C ASP A 255 1.69 -15.96 -26.24
N VAL A 256 2.13 -16.81 -25.30
CA VAL A 256 3.12 -16.50 -24.25
C VAL A 256 4.19 -17.58 -24.29
N PHE A 257 5.46 -17.20 -24.26
CA PHE A 257 6.59 -18.10 -24.54
C PHE A 257 7.39 -18.51 -23.29
N SER A 258 6.97 -18.07 -22.12
CA SER A 258 7.62 -18.37 -20.84
C SER A 258 6.60 -18.84 -19.81
N ASP A 259 7.05 -19.75 -18.95
CA ASP A 259 6.37 -20.09 -17.70
C ASP A 259 6.45 -18.91 -16.70
N GLY A 260 5.68 -18.99 -15.63
CA GLY A 260 5.65 -17.90 -14.66
C GLY A 260 4.79 -18.18 -13.45
N LEU A 261 4.47 -17.11 -12.74
CA LEU A 261 3.56 -17.09 -11.61
C LEU A 261 2.30 -16.29 -11.97
N TYR A 262 1.14 -16.90 -11.82
CA TYR A 262 -0.15 -16.26 -12.08
C TYR A 262 -0.81 -15.79 -10.78
N TRP A 263 -1.27 -14.55 -10.77
CA TRP A 263 -2.03 -13.89 -9.70
C TRP A 263 -3.48 -13.73 -10.14
N PRO A 264 -4.41 -14.65 -9.80
CA PRO A 264 -5.79 -14.62 -10.30
C PRO A 264 -6.57 -13.35 -9.95
N GLN A 265 -6.29 -12.78 -8.80
CA GLN A 265 -6.93 -11.53 -8.33
C GLN A 265 -6.08 -10.29 -8.60
N GLY A 266 -4.95 -10.44 -9.30
CA GLY A 266 -4.15 -9.31 -9.78
C GLY A 266 -4.95 -8.49 -10.79
N VAL A 267 -4.76 -7.19 -10.79
CA VAL A 267 -5.48 -6.28 -11.70
C VAL A 267 -4.56 -5.21 -12.24
N TRP A 268 -4.91 -4.66 -13.39
CA TRP A 268 -4.48 -3.32 -13.76
C TRP A 268 -5.48 -2.29 -13.22
N LEU A 269 -5.01 -1.08 -12.94
CA LEU A 269 -5.87 0.03 -12.52
C LEU A 269 -5.31 1.36 -13.04
N ASN A 270 -6.18 2.37 -13.16
CA ASN A 270 -5.79 3.75 -13.41
C ASN A 270 -5.56 4.47 -12.08
N PRO A 271 -4.29 4.72 -11.67
CA PRO A 271 -4.01 5.33 -10.39
C PRO A 271 -4.61 6.73 -10.22
N PRO A 272 -4.62 7.63 -11.26
CA PRO A 272 -5.29 8.93 -11.13
C PRO A 272 -6.78 8.81 -10.77
N ALA A 273 -7.52 7.91 -11.41
CA ALA A 273 -8.94 7.72 -11.09
C ALA A 273 -9.15 7.24 -9.65
N VAL A 274 -8.31 6.31 -9.17
CA VAL A 274 -8.35 5.85 -7.77
C VAL A 274 -8.05 6.99 -6.81
N VAL A 275 -7.02 7.79 -7.06
CA VAL A 275 -6.65 8.95 -6.23
C VAL A 275 -7.78 9.97 -6.16
N HIS A 276 -8.37 10.34 -7.30
CA HIS A 276 -9.50 11.28 -7.32
C HIS A 276 -10.72 10.73 -6.58
N THR A 277 -11.01 9.44 -6.70
CA THR A 277 -12.10 8.80 -5.94
C THR A 277 -11.82 8.82 -4.42
N LEU A 278 -10.59 8.56 -4.00
CA LEU A 278 -10.21 8.65 -2.59
C LEU A 278 -10.36 10.08 -2.04
N LEU A 279 -9.98 11.09 -2.82
CA LEU A 279 -10.09 12.51 -2.43
C LEU A 279 -11.53 13.04 -2.48
N ASN A 280 -12.43 12.36 -3.19
CA ASN A 280 -13.84 12.78 -3.28
C ASN A 280 -14.62 12.39 -2.01
N HIS A 281 -14.52 13.23 -0.99
CA HIS A 281 -15.23 13.06 0.28
C HIS A 281 -15.58 14.44 0.89
N PRO A 282 -16.77 14.62 1.50
CA PRO A 282 -17.21 15.94 2.01
C PRO A 282 -16.29 16.58 3.05
N LEU A 283 -15.51 15.78 3.77
CA LEU A 283 -14.57 16.24 4.79
C LEU A 283 -13.14 16.44 4.27
N ILE A 284 -12.90 16.27 2.96
CA ILE A 284 -11.59 16.48 2.34
C ILE A 284 -11.64 17.75 1.49
N GLU A 285 -10.75 18.69 1.79
CA GLU A 285 -10.52 19.90 1.00
C GLU A 285 -9.16 19.79 0.30
N LEU A 286 -9.16 19.75 -1.03
CA LEU A 286 -7.95 19.65 -1.84
C LEU A 286 -7.56 21.03 -2.38
N HIS A 287 -6.31 21.45 -2.13
CA HIS A 287 -5.69 22.62 -2.71
C HIS A 287 -4.57 22.22 -3.65
N GLU A 288 -4.85 22.24 -4.95
CA GLU A 288 -3.85 22.05 -6.01
C GLU A 288 -3.07 23.34 -6.25
N HIS A 289 -1.91 23.21 -6.91
CA HIS A 289 -0.99 24.34 -7.16
C HIS A 289 -0.61 25.13 -5.89
N SER A 290 -0.55 24.44 -4.76
CA SER A 290 -0.30 24.98 -3.43
C SER A 290 0.98 24.37 -2.83
N PRO A 291 2.17 24.67 -3.39
CA PRO A 291 3.43 24.13 -2.91
C PRO A 291 3.72 24.59 -1.48
N LEU A 292 4.14 23.67 -0.63
CA LEU A 292 4.56 23.99 0.72
C LEU A 292 5.87 24.79 0.69
N THR A 293 5.86 26.03 1.19
CA THR A 293 7.03 26.93 1.24
C THR A 293 7.70 26.96 2.61
N ALA A 294 6.94 26.76 3.68
CA ALA A 294 7.42 26.64 5.04
C ALA A 294 6.43 25.87 5.91
N VAL A 295 6.92 25.32 7.01
CA VAL A 295 6.10 24.72 8.05
C VAL A 295 6.62 25.16 9.41
N SER A 296 5.72 25.40 10.35
CA SER A 296 6.07 25.76 11.73
C SER A 296 5.06 25.16 12.71
N HIS A 297 5.48 24.98 13.97
CA HIS A 297 4.64 24.54 15.06
C HIS A 297 4.75 25.51 16.24
N ASP A 298 3.63 26.02 16.73
CA ASP A 298 3.59 27.06 17.77
C ASP A 298 3.51 26.51 19.23
N GLY A 299 3.60 25.19 19.37
CA GLY A 299 3.39 24.45 20.62
C GLY A 299 2.01 23.80 20.71
N THR A 300 1.03 24.21 19.91
CA THR A 300 -0.34 23.69 19.89
C THR A 300 -0.78 23.18 18.52
N GLN A 301 -0.39 23.86 17.46
CA GLN A 301 -0.79 23.52 16.09
C GLN A 301 0.32 23.75 15.07
N TRP A 302 0.21 23.04 13.97
CA TRP A 302 1.02 23.18 12.78
C TRP A 302 0.43 24.27 11.88
N THR A 303 1.32 25.08 11.30
CA THR A 303 0.99 26.04 10.23
C THR A 303 1.78 25.65 8.99
N ALA A 304 1.09 25.30 7.92
CA ALA A 304 1.65 25.11 6.58
C ALA A 304 1.48 26.39 5.77
N HIS A 305 2.58 26.91 5.22
CA HIS A 305 2.60 28.10 4.38
C HIS A 305 2.72 27.71 2.90
N THR A 306 1.91 28.33 2.07
CA THR A 306 2.00 28.30 0.61
C THR A 306 2.23 29.74 0.09
N PRO A 307 2.50 29.97 -1.20
CA PRO A 307 2.68 31.34 -1.70
C PRO A 307 1.48 32.25 -1.45
N ASP A 308 0.27 31.71 -1.46
CA ASP A 308 -0.98 32.50 -1.45
C ASP A 308 -1.76 32.40 -0.14
N ALA A 309 -1.45 31.41 0.73
CA ALA A 309 -2.24 31.13 1.93
C ALA A 309 -1.42 30.44 3.03
N HIS A 310 -2.01 30.34 4.21
CA HIS A 310 -1.53 29.48 5.29
C HIS A 310 -2.69 28.65 5.85
N PHE A 311 -2.36 27.43 6.31
CA PHE A 311 -3.32 26.42 6.78
C PHE A 311 -2.89 25.91 8.15
N ASN A 312 -3.83 25.86 9.08
CA ASN A 312 -3.56 25.47 10.46
C ASN A 312 -4.28 24.15 10.79
N ALA A 313 -3.60 23.24 11.47
CA ALA A 313 -4.21 22.05 12.05
C ALA A 313 -3.39 21.52 13.23
N SER A 314 -4.02 20.74 14.08
CA SER A 314 -3.32 20.09 15.21
C SER A 314 -2.34 19.00 14.79
N HIS A 315 -2.55 18.41 13.60
CA HIS A 315 -1.76 17.29 13.07
C HIS A 315 -1.31 17.56 11.64
N ILE A 316 -0.14 17.02 11.27
CA ILE A 316 0.39 17.07 9.92
C ILE A 316 0.87 15.68 9.47
N VAL A 317 0.60 15.31 8.21
CA VAL A 317 1.07 14.06 7.60
C VAL A 317 1.80 14.35 6.30
N TYR A 318 3.07 13.99 6.21
CA TYR A 318 3.88 14.16 5.01
C TYR A 318 3.74 12.95 4.08
N CYS A 319 3.15 13.16 2.90
CA CYS A 319 2.92 12.15 1.85
C CYS A 319 3.57 12.57 0.52
N MET A 320 4.75 13.17 0.57
CA MET A 320 5.37 13.90 -0.53
C MET A 320 6.03 13.02 -1.60
N GLY A 321 6.01 11.68 -1.43
CA GLY A 321 6.62 10.76 -2.41
C GLY A 321 8.06 11.13 -2.75
N ALA A 322 8.38 11.25 -4.03
CA ALA A 322 9.72 11.57 -4.52
C ALA A 322 10.19 12.99 -4.16
N HIS A 323 9.29 13.87 -3.73
CA HIS A 323 9.65 15.21 -3.27
C HIS A 323 9.95 15.27 -1.77
N SER A 324 9.90 14.15 -1.04
CA SER A 324 10.27 14.09 0.38
C SER A 324 11.70 14.60 0.68
N PRO A 325 12.73 14.37 -0.16
CA PRO A 325 14.06 14.98 0.03
C PRO A 325 14.07 16.50 -0.06
N ASN A 326 13.05 17.09 -0.66
CA ASN A 326 12.92 18.55 -0.84
C ASN A 326 11.92 19.17 0.18
N ALA A 327 11.52 18.40 1.20
CA ALA A 327 10.63 18.93 2.23
C ALA A 327 11.28 20.10 2.97
N THR A 328 10.47 21.11 3.30
CA THR A 328 10.92 22.28 4.09
C THR A 328 11.19 21.90 5.55
N ASP A 329 10.59 20.83 6.05
CA ASP A 329 10.90 20.23 7.36
C ASP A 329 12.13 19.34 7.25
N THR A 330 13.20 19.71 7.94
CA THR A 330 14.47 18.96 7.94
C THR A 330 14.34 17.57 8.53
N ASN A 331 13.37 17.31 9.42
CA ASN A 331 13.09 15.98 9.95
C ASN A 331 12.51 15.03 8.89
N VAL A 332 12.03 15.56 7.78
CA VAL A 332 11.60 14.79 6.62
C VAL A 332 12.71 14.72 5.57
N SER A 333 13.24 15.89 5.15
CA SER A 333 14.22 15.94 4.04
C SER A 333 15.55 15.26 4.35
N ALA A 334 15.95 15.18 5.60
CA ALA A 334 17.17 14.50 6.03
C ALA A 334 17.06 12.97 6.07
N LEU A 335 15.86 12.39 5.95
CA LEU A 335 15.72 10.93 5.90
C LEU A 335 16.32 10.39 4.58
N PRO A 336 16.95 9.20 4.62
CA PRO A 336 17.72 8.67 3.48
C PRO A 336 16.79 8.07 2.41
N PHE A 337 16.28 8.92 1.54
CA PHE A 337 15.45 8.53 0.41
C PHE A 337 16.28 8.30 -0.85
N ARG A 338 15.72 7.49 -1.77
CA ARG A 338 16.21 7.31 -3.13
C ARG A 338 15.14 7.72 -4.11
N GLN A 339 15.49 8.54 -5.07
CA GLN A 339 14.65 8.86 -6.21
C GLN A 339 14.93 7.88 -7.35
N ILE A 340 13.87 7.33 -7.92
CA ILE A 340 13.94 6.38 -9.02
C ILE A 340 13.05 6.91 -10.13
N ARG A 341 13.67 7.33 -11.21
CA ARG A 341 12.95 7.74 -12.40
C ARG A 341 12.38 6.52 -13.13
N GLY A 342 11.19 6.65 -13.68
CA GLY A 342 10.60 5.68 -14.57
C GLY A 342 9.70 6.35 -15.58
N GLN A 343 9.79 5.89 -16.83
CA GLN A 343 8.94 6.32 -17.92
C GLN A 343 8.15 5.14 -18.46
N THR A 344 6.87 5.35 -18.70
CA THR A 344 5.97 4.39 -19.36
C THR A 344 5.64 4.86 -20.76
N GLY A 345 5.31 3.92 -21.63
CA GLY A 345 4.77 4.18 -22.96
C GLY A 345 3.26 3.91 -23.02
N VAL A 346 2.59 4.55 -23.97
CA VAL A 346 1.18 4.32 -24.31
C VAL A 346 1.08 4.08 -25.80
N VAL A 347 0.33 3.07 -26.23
CA VAL A 347 0.16 2.72 -27.64
C VAL A 347 -1.28 2.34 -27.93
N SER A 348 -1.76 2.68 -29.11
CA SER A 348 -3.10 2.27 -29.59
C SER A 348 -3.18 0.75 -29.74
N ALA A 349 -4.32 0.18 -29.36
CA ALA A 349 -4.54 -1.25 -29.44
C ALA A 349 -4.67 -1.71 -30.90
N SER A 350 -4.05 -2.84 -31.25
CA SER A 350 -4.25 -3.54 -32.53
C SER A 350 -5.37 -4.58 -32.40
N LEU A 351 -5.87 -5.11 -33.49
CA LEU A 351 -6.84 -6.22 -33.49
C LEU A 351 -6.28 -7.47 -32.78
N PHE A 352 -4.98 -7.69 -32.87
CA PHE A 352 -4.32 -8.79 -32.15
C PHE A 352 -4.24 -8.50 -30.66
N SER A 353 -3.76 -7.30 -30.27
CA SER A 353 -3.52 -6.95 -28.86
C SER A 353 -4.80 -6.79 -28.04
N GLN A 354 -5.94 -6.52 -28.68
CA GLN A 354 -7.25 -6.49 -28.01
C GLN A 354 -7.65 -7.85 -27.39
N LYS A 355 -7.03 -8.95 -27.82
CA LYS A 355 -7.25 -10.27 -27.24
C LYS A 355 -6.58 -10.46 -25.88
N LEU A 356 -5.66 -9.56 -25.50
CA LEU A 356 -4.95 -9.62 -24.22
C LEU A 356 -5.94 -9.40 -23.06
N ARG A 357 -6.17 -10.44 -22.25
CA ARG A 357 -7.15 -10.45 -21.15
C ARG A 357 -6.57 -10.08 -19.81
N CYS A 358 -5.29 -10.40 -19.55
CA CYS A 358 -4.62 -10.13 -18.28
C CYS A 358 -3.37 -9.27 -18.50
N ALA A 359 -2.88 -8.64 -17.43
CA ALA A 359 -1.59 -7.95 -17.51
C ALA A 359 -0.44 -8.96 -17.53
N ILE A 360 0.56 -8.70 -18.36
CA ILE A 360 1.81 -9.47 -18.40
C ILE A 360 2.92 -8.61 -17.81
N SER A 361 3.67 -9.17 -16.87
CA SER A 361 4.82 -8.56 -16.23
C SER A 361 6.03 -9.48 -16.32
N GLY A 362 7.22 -8.92 -16.44
CA GLY A 362 8.50 -9.61 -16.49
C GLY A 362 9.59 -8.60 -16.22
N GLU A 363 10.57 -8.47 -17.10
CA GLU A 363 11.51 -7.35 -17.11
C GLU A 363 10.82 -6.03 -17.47
N SER A 364 9.85 -6.10 -18.38
CA SER A 364 8.89 -5.05 -18.72
C SER A 364 7.47 -5.48 -18.33
N TYR A 365 6.45 -4.65 -18.59
CA TYR A 365 5.06 -5.02 -18.44
C TYR A 365 4.19 -4.45 -19.53
N ILE A 366 3.03 -5.04 -19.74
CA ILE A 366 1.94 -4.48 -20.55
C ILE A 366 0.60 -4.78 -19.90
N SER A 367 -0.28 -3.78 -19.86
CA SER A 367 -1.66 -3.90 -19.38
C SER A 367 -2.61 -4.26 -20.52
N PRO A 368 -3.77 -4.90 -20.23
CA PRO A 368 -4.85 -5.05 -21.20
C PRO A 368 -5.29 -3.72 -21.79
N ASN A 369 -5.95 -3.79 -22.95
CA ASN A 369 -6.54 -2.62 -23.59
C ASN A 369 -7.58 -1.94 -22.67
N TRP A 370 -7.40 -0.63 -22.51
CA TRP A 370 -8.37 0.24 -21.86
C TRP A 370 -8.57 1.49 -22.70
N GLN A 371 -9.83 1.75 -23.08
CA GLN A 371 -10.19 2.88 -23.93
C GLN A 371 -9.35 2.95 -25.23
N GLY A 372 -9.19 1.80 -25.89
CA GLY A 372 -8.46 1.70 -27.16
C GLY A 372 -6.93 1.73 -27.06
N ARG A 373 -6.33 1.71 -25.86
CA ARG A 373 -4.88 1.86 -25.65
C ARG A 373 -4.33 0.89 -24.62
N HIS A 374 -3.07 0.54 -24.76
CA HIS A 374 -2.25 -0.18 -23.79
C HIS A 374 -1.25 0.75 -23.13
N CYS A 375 -0.95 0.51 -21.84
CA CYS A 375 0.20 1.09 -21.14
C CYS A 375 1.25 0.00 -20.96
N TYR A 376 2.52 0.32 -21.21
CA TYR A 376 3.64 -0.59 -21.10
C TYR A 376 4.89 0.11 -20.55
N GLY A 377 5.89 -0.65 -20.08
CA GLY A 377 7.15 -0.13 -19.55
C GLY A 377 7.62 -0.93 -18.35
N ALA A 378 8.44 -0.36 -17.50
CA ALA A 378 8.90 1.01 -17.50
C ALA A 378 10.41 1.05 -17.40
N THR A 379 11.01 2.16 -17.82
CA THR A 379 12.41 2.40 -17.50
C THR A 379 12.66 2.49 -15.99
N PHE A 380 13.88 2.25 -15.57
CA PHE A 380 14.28 2.24 -14.16
C PHE A 380 15.66 2.87 -14.00
N ILE A 381 15.71 4.18 -13.70
CA ILE A 381 16.94 4.95 -13.60
C ILE A 381 17.10 5.44 -12.15
N LEU A 382 18.15 4.97 -11.50
CA LEU A 382 18.48 5.33 -10.12
C LEU A 382 19.05 6.74 -10.02
N ASN A 383 18.74 7.43 -8.90
CA ASN A 383 19.33 8.72 -8.53
C ASN A 383 19.13 9.81 -9.60
N SER A 384 18.02 9.80 -10.29
CA SER A 384 17.58 10.85 -11.20
C SER A 384 16.52 11.71 -10.53
N ASN A 385 16.57 13.02 -10.75
CA ASN A 385 15.58 14.00 -10.31
C ASN A 385 14.80 14.63 -11.48
N ASP A 386 14.92 14.06 -12.67
CA ASP A 386 14.30 14.55 -13.89
C ASP A 386 12.97 13.82 -14.15
N GLU A 387 11.91 14.58 -14.39
CA GLU A 387 10.56 14.09 -14.69
C GLU A 387 10.16 14.32 -16.16
N THR A 388 11.08 14.80 -16.99
CA THR A 388 10.84 15.06 -18.42
C THR A 388 10.69 13.75 -19.17
N TRP A 389 9.69 13.65 -20.05
CA TRP A 389 9.53 12.51 -20.95
C TRP A 389 10.56 12.54 -22.09
N TYR A 390 11.22 11.40 -22.40
CA TYR A 390 12.26 11.28 -23.40
C TYR A 390 11.97 10.22 -24.46
N PRO A 391 12.20 10.52 -25.76
CA PRO A 391 12.00 9.55 -26.86
C PRO A 391 12.94 8.33 -26.80
N ASN A 392 14.16 8.48 -26.29
CA ASN A 392 15.09 7.35 -26.15
C ASN A 392 14.59 6.32 -25.13
N GLU A 393 14.01 6.75 -24.01
CA GLU A 393 13.42 5.85 -23.02
C GLU A 393 12.16 5.16 -23.57
N GLU A 394 11.42 5.82 -24.46
CA GLU A 394 10.33 5.19 -25.18
C GLU A 394 10.85 4.06 -26.09
N THR A 395 12.00 4.28 -26.76
CA THR A 395 12.66 3.24 -27.58
C THR A 395 13.12 2.06 -26.72
N GLU A 396 13.64 2.32 -25.51
CA GLU A 396 14.01 1.28 -24.56
C GLU A 396 12.79 0.46 -24.11
N ASN A 397 11.67 1.11 -23.77
CA ASN A 397 10.44 0.44 -23.39
C ASN A 397 9.88 -0.43 -24.52
N ARG A 398 9.93 0.04 -25.79
CA ARG A 398 9.54 -0.77 -26.95
C ARG A 398 10.42 -2.00 -27.13
N SER A 399 11.74 -1.82 -26.97
CA SER A 399 12.69 -2.92 -27.04
C SER A 399 12.44 -3.96 -25.94
N ALA A 400 12.16 -3.51 -24.72
CA ALA A 400 11.84 -4.40 -23.61
C ALA A 400 10.51 -5.14 -23.81
N LEU A 401 9.50 -4.50 -24.40
CA LEU A 401 8.25 -5.18 -24.78
C LEU A 401 8.46 -6.18 -25.93
N GLN A 402 9.35 -5.86 -26.89
CA GLN A 402 9.73 -6.79 -27.94
C GLN A 402 10.40 -8.06 -27.39
N GLN A 403 11.18 -7.93 -26.34
CA GLN A 403 11.79 -9.09 -25.67
C GLN A 403 10.77 -9.88 -24.85
N LEU A 404 9.84 -9.19 -24.20
CA LEU A 404 8.79 -9.83 -23.39
C LEU A 404 7.81 -10.65 -24.25
N ASN A 405 7.35 -10.08 -25.36
CA ASN A 405 6.41 -10.74 -26.28
C ASN A 405 6.55 -10.18 -27.71
N PRO A 406 7.39 -10.81 -28.57
CA PRO A 406 7.67 -10.33 -29.93
C PRO A 406 6.43 -10.16 -30.81
N PRO A 407 5.49 -11.14 -30.93
CA PRO A 407 4.29 -10.97 -31.77
C PRO A 407 3.38 -9.82 -31.32
N LEU A 408 3.25 -9.65 -30.00
CA LEU A 408 2.44 -8.56 -29.45
C LEU A 408 3.08 -7.20 -29.78
N ALA A 409 4.37 -7.03 -29.52
CA ALA A 409 5.10 -5.80 -29.84
C ALA A 409 5.06 -5.48 -31.33
N GLN A 410 5.27 -6.47 -32.20
CA GLN A 410 5.16 -6.33 -33.64
C GLN A 410 3.77 -5.82 -34.04
N SER A 411 2.70 -6.42 -33.52
CA SER A 411 1.33 -6.01 -33.82
C SER A 411 1.00 -4.57 -33.39
N LEU A 412 1.64 -4.09 -32.34
CA LEU A 412 1.42 -2.76 -31.77
C LEU A 412 2.22 -1.67 -32.51
N PHE A 413 3.46 -1.95 -32.91
CA PHE A 413 4.35 -0.91 -33.43
C PHE A 413 4.40 -0.85 -34.96
N GLU A 414 4.22 -1.95 -35.68
CA GLU A 414 4.19 -1.94 -37.16
C GLU A 414 2.90 -1.35 -37.72
N GLN A 415 1.75 -1.59 -37.06
CA GLN A 415 0.46 -1.06 -37.52
C GLN A 415 0.29 0.43 -37.22
N ASN A 416 0.95 0.96 -36.19
CA ASN A 416 0.86 2.37 -35.79
C ASN A 416 1.90 3.28 -36.48
N SER A 417 2.75 2.75 -37.35
CA SER A 417 3.70 3.56 -38.15
C SER A 417 3.02 4.41 -39.24
N CYS A 418 1.72 4.22 -39.47
CA CYS A 418 0.96 4.88 -40.53
C CYS A 418 -0.09 5.90 -40.07
N SER A 419 -0.28 6.13 -38.77
CA SER A 419 -1.31 7.05 -38.28
C SER A 419 -0.80 8.02 -37.25
N ASP A 420 -0.81 9.27 -37.60
CA ASP A 420 -0.97 10.50 -36.83
C ASP A 420 -0.13 10.75 -35.58
N GLY A 421 0.61 11.85 -35.67
CA GLY A 421 1.00 12.80 -34.62
C GLY A 421 1.29 12.28 -33.23
N LEU A 422 2.55 12.28 -32.84
CA LEU A 422 3.14 11.99 -31.52
C LEU A 422 2.41 12.54 -30.26
N GLN A 423 1.40 13.38 -30.43
CA GLN A 423 0.75 14.07 -29.28
C GLN A 423 -0.21 13.20 -28.47
N ASP A 424 -0.76 12.11 -29.03
CA ASP A 424 -1.81 11.31 -28.37
C ASP A 424 -1.31 9.98 -27.78
N THR A 425 -0.03 9.64 -27.96
CA THR A 425 0.61 8.40 -27.48
C THR A 425 1.71 8.63 -26.45
N GLN A 426 1.89 9.87 -25.99
CA GLN A 426 2.92 10.17 -24.99
C GLN A 426 2.59 9.46 -23.68
N GLY A 427 3.54 8.66 -23.19
CA GLY A 427 3.45 8.00 -21.88
C GLY A 427 3.67 8.99 -20.73
N HIS A 428 3.90 8.45 -19.55
CA HIS A 428 4.13 9.22 -18.33
C HIS A 428 5.55 9.00 -17.80
N ALA A 429 6.25 10.08 -17.47
CA ALA A 429 7.54 10.05 -16.82
C ALA A 429 7.40 10.66 -15.42
N ALA A 430 7.91 9.97 -14.40
CA ALA A 430 7.83 10.44 -13.03
C ALA A 430 8.91 9.83 -12.13
N LEU A 431 9.09 10.44 -10.98
CA LEU A 431 9.96 9.94 -9.92
C LEU A 431 9.17 9.09 -8.93
N ARG A 432 9.77 7.97 -8.53
CA ARG A 432 9.35 7.15 -7.41
C ARG A 432 10.28 7.40 -6.24
N CYS A 433 9.75 7.38 -5.02
CA CYS A 433 10.53 7.44 -3.80
C CYS A 433 10.70 6.04 -3.21
N ASP A 434 11.91 5.66 -2.90
CA ASP A 434 12.25 4.43 -2.18
C ASP A 434 13.13 4.76 -0.97
N SER A 435 13.18 3.86 -0.01
CA SER A 435 14.12 3.91 1.11
C SER A 435 15.34 3.01 0.84
N LEU A 436 16.38 3.11 1.66
CA LEU A 436 17.58 2.29 1.50
C LEU A 436 17.34 0.78 1.73
N ASP A 437 16.30 0.41 2.45
CA ASP A 437 15.93 -0.97 2.75
C ASP A 437 14.69 -1.45 1.98
N HIS A 438 14.23 -0.66 1.03
CA HIS A 438 13.07 -0.94 0.17
C HIS A 438 11.74 -1.15 0.92
N LEU A 439 11.66 -0.66 2.17
CA LEU A 439 10.42 -0.61 2.95
C LEU A 439 9.90 0.82 3.03
N PRO A 440 8.59 1.06 2.93
CA PRO A 440 8.02 2.38 3.13
C PRO A 440 8.44 3.02 4.47
N VAL A 441 8.39 4.33 4.52
CA VAL A 441 8.63 5.11 5.74
C VAL A 441 7.28 5.60 6.23
N VAL A 442 6.83 5.03 7.37
CA VAL A 442 5.45 5.19 7.88
C VAL A 442 5.45 5.32 9.40
N GLY A 443 4.62 6.22 9.94
CA GLY A 443 4.43 6.39 11.37
C GLY A 443 4.76 7.80 11.87
N ALA A 444 4.81 7.97 13.19
CA ALA A 444 5.14 9.24 13.82
C ALA A 444 6.59 9.67 13.51
N LEU A 445 6.80 10.97 13.35
CA LEU A 445 8.11 11.54 13.06
C LEU A 445 8.87 11.85 14.35
N GLY A 446 10.10 11.33 14.47
CA GLY A 446 11.06 11.75 15.51
C GLY A 446 11.70 13.10 15.16
N ASP A 447 11.99 13.89 16.19
CA ASP A 447 12.89 15.02 16.10
C ASP A 447 14.33 14.48 15.95
N ILE A 448 14.93 14.64 14.78
CA ILE A 448 16.23 14.04 14.44
C ILE A 448 17.32 14.57 15.37
N ALA A 449 17.38 15.88 15.61
CA ALA A 449 18.40 16.51 16.43
C ALA A 449 18.28 16.05 17.91
N ALA A 450 17.08 16.05 18.45
CA ALA A 450 16.81 15.59 19.80
C ALA A 450 17.08 14.08 19.94
N MET A 451 16.75 13.26 18.94
CA MET A 451 17.06 11.82 18.93
C MET A 451 18.57 11.54 18.86
N GLN A 452 19.31 12.28 18.04
CA GLN A 452 20.77 12.17 17.98
C GLN A 452 21.40 12.44 19.35
N SER A 453 20.92 13.44 20.07
CA SER A 453 21.36 13.75 21.44
C SER A 453 20.93 12.67 22.45
N ALA A 454 19.64 12.32 22.50
CA ALA A 454 19.08 11.39 23.47
C ALA A 454 19.68 9.96 23.35
N TYR A 455 19.96 9.54 22.13
CA TYR A 455 20.43 8.20 21.80
C TYR A 455 21.90 8.12 21.39
N ALA A 456 22.71 9.18 21.62
CA ALA A 456 24.14 9.27 21.26
C ALA A 456 24.96 8.06 21.72
N LYS A 457 24.65 7.46 22.87
CA LYS A 457 25.36 6.29 23.39
C LYS A 457 25.28 5.05 22.51
N LEU A 458 24.30 4.96 21.62
CA LEU A 458 24.18 3.87 20.64
C LEU A 458 25.31 3.91 19.59
N ALA A 459 25.95 5.05 19.38
CA ALA A 459 27.13 5.18 18.53
C ALA A 459 28.37 4.46 19.12
N LEU A 460 28.42 4.31 20.45
CA LEU A 460 29.51 3.63 21.15
C LEU A 460 29.21 2.13 21.34
N ASP A 461 27.96 1.81 21.68
CA ASP A 461 27.47 0.45 21.82
C ASP A 461 26.01 0.34 21.36
N LYS A 462 25.79 -0.34 20.25
CA LYS A 462 24.44 -0.56 19.68
C LYS A 462 23.47 -1.28 20.62
N ASN A 463 23.99 -1.98 21.63
CA ASN A 463 23.20 -2.70 22.63
C ASN A 463 23.02 -1.90 23.94
N TYR A 464 23.48 -0.64 23.98
CA TYR A 464 23.34 0.19 25.18
C TYR A 464 21.87 0.30 25.58
N ARG A 465 21.58 0.07 26.86
CA ARG A 465 20.20 0.08 27.35
C ARG A 465 19.73 1.51 27.59
N LEU A 466 18.72 1.91 26.86
CA LEU A 466 18.09 3.23 26.93
C LEU A 466 16.58 3.11 27.18
N ASP A 467 16.13 2.03 27.80
CA ASP A 467 14.71 1.64 27.90
C ASP A 467 13.83 2.69 28.60
N ASN A 468 14.43 3.54 29.45
CA ASN A 468 13.74 4.60 30.21
C ASN A 468 13.83 5.99 29.53
N ILE A 469 14.48 6.12 28.36
CA ILE A 469 14.55 7.39 27.65
C ILE A 469 13.41 7.45 26.65
N PRO A 470 12.41 8.35 26.84
CA PRO A 470 11.32 8.51 25.88
C PRO A 470 11.84 8.99 24.53
N CYS A 471 11.16 8.60 23.45
CA CYS A 471 11.50 9.08 22.13
C CYS A 471 11.05 10.55 21.98
N PRO A 472 11.94 11.46 21.59
CA PRO A 472 11.56 12.83 21.25
C PRO A 472 10.89 12.83 19.87
N TYR A 473 9.56 12.78 19.87
CA TYR A 473 8.74 12.92 18.66
C TYR A 473 8.43 14.39 18.38
N LEU A 474 8.28 14.72 17.09
CA LEU A 474 7.62 15.97 16.72
C LEU A 474 6.14 15.92 17.13
N PRO A 475 5.55 17.00 17.64
CA PRO A 475 4.17 17.01 18.09
C PRO A 475 3.21 16.66 16.94
N ASN A 476 2.48 15.56 17.03
CA ASN A 476 1.44 15.15 16.07
C ASN A 476 1.86 15.20 14.59
N ALA A 477 3.12 14.93 14.30
CA ALA A 477 3.66 14.87 12.95
C ALA A 477 3.88 13.42 12.52
N TYR A 478 3.42 13.09 11.32
CA TYR A 478 3.46 11.74 10.76
C TYR A 478 3.99 11.75 9.33
N ILE A 479 4.37 10.57 8.84
CA ILE A 479 4.86 10.39 7.48
C ILE A 479 4.30 9.10 6.87
N ASN A 480 3.93 9.14 5.58
CA ASN A 480 3.53 7.99 4.77
C ASN A 480 4.11 8.15 3.37
N THR A 481 5.32 7.63 3.14
CA THR A 481 6.09 7.84 1.90
C THR A 481 7.03 6.69 1.59
N ALA A 482 7.83 6.82 0.54
CA ALA A 482 8.87 5.87 0.12
C ALA A 482 8.34 4.47 -0.24
N HIS A 483 7.21 4.39 -0.93
CA HIS A 483 6.58 3.13 -1.36
C HIS A 483 7.27 2.46 -2.57
N GLY A 484 8.29 3.09 -3.15
CA GLY A 484 9.01 2.59 -4.31
C GLY A 484 8.10 2.35 -5.51
N THR A 485 8.25 1.19 -6.15
CA THR A 485 7.42 0.76 -7.29
C THR A 485 6.11 0.07 -6.88
N ARG A 486 5.82 -0.01 -5.58
CA ARG A 486 4.74 -0.85 -5.02
C ARG A 486 3.67 -0.06 -4.28
N GLY A 487 3.59 1.25 -4.53
CA GLY A 487 2.69 2.17 -3.85
C GLY A 487 1.22 1.76 -3.94
N LEU A 488 0.78 1.17 -5.05
CA LEU A 488 -0.59 0.69 -5.20
C LEU A 488 -0.96 -0.41 -4.19
N ALA A 489 -0.01 -1.28 -3.85
CA ALA A 489 -0.25 -2.30 -2.83
C ALA A 489 -0.04 -1.76 -1.41
N THR A 490 0.99 -0.94 -1.19
CA THR A 490 1.44 -0.63 0.18
C THR A 490 0.87 0.67 0.74
N ALA A 491 0.61 1.70 -0.09
CA ALA A 491 0.18 3.00 0.42
C ALA A 491 -1.21 2.98 1.10
N PRO A 492 -2.24 2.27 0.61
CA PRO A 492 -3.54 2.25 1.27
C PRO A 492 -3.53 1.60 2.66
N ILE A 493 -2.85 0.46 2.83
CA ILE A 493 -2.75 -0.18 4.16
C ILE A 493 -1.89 0.63 5.13
N CYS A 494 -0.84 1.30 4.64
CA CYS A 494 -0.05 2.23 5.43
C CYS A 494 -0.84 3.48 5.83
N ALA A 495 -1.75 3.95 4.97
CA ALA A 495 -2.69 5.02 5.30
C ALA A 495 -3.64 4.63 6.44
N ALA A 496 -4.19 3.41 6.41
CA ALA A 496 -4.98 2.88 7.51
C ALA A 496 -4.16 2.77 8.81
N ALA A 497 -2.87 2.43 8.71
CA ALA A 497 -1.96 2.40 9.85
C ALA A 497 -1.76 3.81 10.46
N ILE A 498 -1.54 4.85 9.63
CA ILE A 498 -1.44 6.24 10.09
C ILE A 498 -2.75 6.69 10.76
N ALA A 499 -3.90 6.42 10.13
CA ALA A 499 -5.19 6.77 10.73
C ALA A 499 -5.40 6.05 12.08
N ALA A 500 -5.02 4.78 12.19
CA ALA A 500 -5.08 4.04 13.44
C ALA A 500 -4.16 4.62 14.53
N GLU A 501 -2.98 5.12 14.17
CA GLU A 501 -2.09 5.81 15.11
C GLU A 501 -2.68 7.14 15.58
N ILE A 502 -3.20 7.96 14.67
CA ILE A 502 -3.78 9.27 14.99
C ILE A 502 -5.04 9.14 15.83
N LEU A 503 -5.89 8.15 15.53
CA LEU A 503 -7.23 8.02 16.12
C LEU A 503 -7.30 7.02 17.29
N GLY A 504 -6.20 6.34 17.62
CA GLY A 504 -6.19 5.31 18.67
C GLY A 504 -7.01 4.07 18.33
N LEU A 505 -7.15 3.73 17.04
CA LEU A 505 -7.90 2.57 16.55
C LEU A 505 -7.04 1.29 16.60
N PRO A 506 -7.64 0.10 16.48
CA PRO A 506 -6.93 -1.15 16.28
C PRO A 506 -5.98 -1.06 15.08
N HIS A 507 -4.71 -1.35 15.30
CA HIS A 507 -3.69 -1.12 14.28
C HIS A 507 -3.66 -2.23 13.24
N PRO A 508 -3.81 -1.96 11.93
CA PRO A 508 -3.95 -2.99 10.89
C PRO A 508 -2.67 -3.79 10.61
N LEU A 509 -1.51 -3.27 11.01
CA LEU A 509 -0.21 -3.92 10.82
C LEU A 509 0.29 -4.58 12.09
N SER A 510 0.99 -5.71 11.98
CA SER A 510 1.68 -6.37 13.08
C SER A 510 2.75 -5.46 13.72
N GLN A 511 3.12 -5.73 14.97
CA GLN A 511 4.20 -5.01 15.63
C GLN A 511 5.53 -5.11 14.84
N ARG A 512 5.79 -6.26 14.20
CA ARG A 512 6.94 -6.46 13.30
C ARG A 512 6.94 -5.44 12.17
N LEU A 513 5.82 -5.29 11.45
CA LEU A 513 5.71 -4.34 10.35
C LEU A 513 5.78 -2.89 10.84
N ARG A 514 5.09 -2.54 11.93
CA ARG A 514 5.16 -1.18 12.50
C ARG A 514 6.60 -0.78 12.81
N THR A 515 7.37 -1.68 13.41
CA THR A 515 8.79 -1.45 13.71
C THR A 515 9.63 -1.32 12.44
N ALA A 516 9.40 -2.22 11.48
CA ALA A 516 10.16 -2.24 10.22
C ALA A 516 9.86 -1.03 9.31
N LEU A 517 8.67 -0.44 9.39
CA LEU A 517 8.28 0.72 8.58
C LEU A 517 8.57 2.06 9.26
N HIS A 518 8.76 2.09 10.57
CA HIS A 518 8.88 3.32 11.36
C HIS A 518 10.01 4.23 10.87
N SER A 519 9.74 5.54 10.75
CA SER A 519 10.72 6.55 10.31
C SER A 519 12.01 6.53 11.15
N ASN A 520 11.88 6.36 12.45
CA ASN A 520 12.99 6.36 13.41
C ASN A 520 13.99 5.24 13.20
N ARG A 521 13.66 4.17 12.43
CA ARG A 521 14.64 3.12 12.08
C ARG A 521 15.84 3.66 11.32
N ALA A 522 15.60 4.66 10.46
CA ALA A 522 16.65 5.32 9.70
C ALA A 522 17.54 6.19 10.59
N ILE A 523 16.92 6.94 11.51
CA ILE A 523 17.62 7.81 12.46
C ILE A 523 18.53 6.98 13.38
N ILE A 524 17.98 5.92 13.99
CA ILE A 524 18.77 5.03 14.87
C ILE A 524 19.90 4.33 14.11
N ARG A 525 19.63 3.89 12.87
CA ARG A 525 20.67 3.29 12.01
C ARG A 525 21.82 4.27 11.75
N ALA A 526 21.50 5.53 11.50
CA ALA A 526 22.48 6.59 11.29
C ALA A 526 23.31 6.85 12.56
N ILE A 527 22.69 6.94 13.73
CA ILE A 527 23.38 7.10 15.03
C ILE A 527 24.34 5.93 15.28
N VAL A 528 23.87 4.69 15.15
CA VAL A 528 24.68 3.47 15.36
C VAL A 528 25.87 3.40 14.40
N ARG A 529 25.71 3.88 13.18
CA ARG A 529 26.80 3.91 12.16
C ARG A 529 27.68 5.16 12.25
N GLN A 530 27.42 6.07 13.17
CA GLN A 530 28.13 7.36 13.28
C GLN A 530 28.06 8.18 11.98
N GLN A 531 26.91 8.14 11.32
CA GLN A 531 26.59 8.86 10.08
C GLN A 531 25.40 9.79 10.37
N PRO A 532 25.59 10.96 10.99
CA PRO A 532 24.50 11.84 11.35
C PRO A 532 23.70 12.25 10.09
N LEU A 533 22.38 12.30 10.22
CA LEU A 533 21.49 12.74 9.13
C LEU A 533 21.47 14.26 8.99
N LEU A 534 21.71 14.99 10.09
CA LEU A 534 21.94 16.43 10.08
C LEU A 534 23.42 16.68 10.30
N SER A 535 24.05 17.52 9.46
CA SER A 535 25.37 18.09 9.71
C SER A 535 25.25 19.23 10.72
N ASP A 536 26.21 19.34 11.64
CA ASP A 536 26.34 20.46 12.57
C ASP A 536 26.46 21.82 11.86
#